data_35af210fd2d270ce58fa22be19aefdb8
#
_entry.id   35af210fd2d270ce58fa22be19aefdb8
#
_cell.length_a   1.000
_cell.length_b   1.000
_cell.length_c   1.000
_cell.angle_alpha   90.00
_cell.angle_beta   90.00
_cell.angle_gamma   90.00
#
_symmetry.space_group_name_H-M   'P 1'
#
loop_
_entity.id
_entity.type
_entity.pdbx_description
1 polymer ?
#
loop_
_entity_poly.entity_id
_entity_poly.type
_entity_poly.pdbx_seq_one_letter_code
_entity_poly.pdbx_strand_id
1 'polypeptide(L)'
;GAFLRYCQRQLLPMAAEAYREARAASRPLPCLRAELTYCVTYNAGGFWSLYTQSSEPTESGRRLLRRRGDTWELRSGYPAALRQFFPPRSPWRRLLLDTAAQEICRQEAAGCARYAEGWRRRLRRSLSPLNFYLTEEGLAFFYPMYAIAPAVEGIPVFTVPYDRLYRPPCGSE
;
A
#
# COMPACT_ATOMS: atom_id res chain seq x y z
N GLY A 1 9.72 14.74 -16.51
CA GLY A 1 10.22 13.63 -16.90
C GLY A 1 9.64 12.25 -16.72
N ALA A 2 10.50 11.31 -16.35
CA ALA A 2 10.19 9.87 -16.26
C ALA A 2 9.07 9.56 -15.25
N PHE A 3 9.04 10.25 -14.12
CA PHE A 3 8.01 10.10 -13.09
C PHE A 3 6.61 10.45 -13.58
N LEU A 4 6.44 11.58 -14.28
CA LEU A 4 5.13 11.95 -14.83
C LEU A 4 4.63 10.90 -15.83
N ARG A 5 5.50 10.39 -16.70
CA ARG A 5 5.13 9.32 -17.64
C ARG A 5 4.76 8.02 -16.91
N TYR A 6 5.47 7.71 -15.82
CA TYR A 6 5.12 6.56 -14.99
C TYR A 6 3.76 6.75 -14.35
N CYS A 7 3.49 7.87 -13.69
CA CYS A 7 2.18 8.18 -13.09
C CYS A 7 1.05 8.10 -14.12
N GLN A 8 1.25 8.68 -15.31
CA GLN A 8 0.26 8.59 -16.39
C GLN A 8 -0.01 7.15 -16.81
N ARG A 9 1.02 6.32 -16.97
CA ARG A 9 0.87 4.90 -17.34
C ARG A 9 0.16 4.06 -16.28
N GLN A 10 0.20 4.47 -15.02
CA GLN A 10 -0.42 3.74 -13.91
C GLN A 10 -1.82 4.28 -13.60
N LEU A 11 -1.99 5.60 -13.57
CA LEU A 11 -3.26 6.23 -13.19
C LEU A 11 -4.31 6.16 -14.29
N LEU A 12 -3.90 6.30 -15.57
CA LEU A 12 -4.83 6.25 -16.70
C LEU A 12 -5.53 4.87 -16.85
N PRO A 13 -4.82 3.71 -16.74
CA PRO A 13 -5.49 2.42 -16.75
C PRO A 13 -6.47 2.23 -15.60
N MET A 14 -6.13 2.70 -14.37
CA MET A 14 -7.03 2.61 -13.22
C MET A 14 -8.31 3.44 -13.44
N ALA A 15 -8.17 4.66 -13.95
CA ALA A 15 -9.31 5.50 -14.27
C ALA A 15 -10.16 4.91 -15.41
N ALA A 16 -9.52 4.34 -16.44
CA ALA A 16 -10.19 3.70 -17.57
C ALA A 16 -10.91 2.40 -17.16
N GLU A 17 -10.36 1.65 -16.20
CA GLU A 17 -11.00 0.46 -15.65
C GLU A 17 -12.25 0.83 -14.85
N ALA A 18 -12.15 1.78 -13.94
CA ALA A 18 -13.28 2.31 -13.18
C ALA A 18 -14.40 2.84 -14.10
N TYR A 19 -14.02 3.54 -15.19
CA TYR A 19 -14.98 4.03 -16.19
C TYR A 19 -15.68 2.88 -16.95
N ARG A 20 -14.92 1.84 -17.34
CA ARG A 20 -15.50 0.68 -18.03
C ARG A 20 -16.45 -0.13 -17.14
N GLU A 21 -16.05 -0.37 -15.89
CA GLU A 21 -16.89 -1.05 -14.89
C GLU A 21 -18.20 -0.30 -14.68
N ALA A 22 -18.13 1.01 -14.55
CA ALA A 22 -19.29 1.85 -14.37
C ALA A 22 -20.23 1.85 -15.57
N ARG A 23 -19.68 1.90 -16.77
CA ARG A 23 -20.44 1.84 -18.02
C ARG A 23 -21.10 0.46 -18.22
N ALA A 24 -20.38 -0.62 -17.88
CA ALA A 24 -20.93 -1.99 -17.93
C ALA A 24 -22.08 -2.19 -16.95
N ALA A 25 -22.06 -1.50 -15.80
CA ALA A 25 -23.13 -1.53 -14.82
C ALA A 25 -24.33 -0.63 -15.17
N SER A 26 -24.35 0.00 -16.37
CA SER A 26 -25.41 0.93 -16.83
C SER A 26 -25.70 2.07 -15.84
N ARG A 27 -24.66 2.50 -15.08
CA ARG A 27 -24.80 3.57 -14.09
C ARG A 27 -24.76 4.94 -14.78
N PRO A 28 -25.57 5.89 -14.35
CA PRO A 28 -25.44 7.28 -14.81
C PRO A 28 -24.07 7.82 -14.44
N LEU A 29 -23.31 8.33 -15.42
CA LEU A 29 -21.97 8.91 -15.22
C LEU A 29 -21.88 9.96 -14.09
N PRO A 30 -22.90 10.78 -13.81
CA PRO A 30 -22.87 11.73 -12.69
C PRO A 30 -22.77 11.09 -11.30
N CYS A 31 -23.11 9.82 -11.14
CA CYS A 31 -23.06 9.10 -9.87
C CYS A 31 -21.68 8.50 -9.55
N LEU A 32 -20.75 8.57 -10.52
CA LEU A 32 -19.38 8.06 -10.36
C LEU A 32 -18.45 9.15 -9.81
N ARG A 33 -18.54 9.40 -8.53
CA ARG A 33 -17.56 10.25 -7.84
C ARG A 33 -16.41 9.40 -7.34
N ALA A 34 -15.48 9.07 -8.22
CA ALA A 34 -14.19 8.53 -7.82
C ALA A 34 -13.29 9.66 -7.34
N GLU A 35 -12.68 9.49 -6.20
CA GLU A 35 -11.66 10.41 -5.67
C GLU A 35 -10.30 9.71 -5.75
N LEU A 36 -9.32 10.43 -6.28
CA LEU A 36 -7.93 10.02 -6.26
C LEU A 36 -7.13 11.03 -5.45
N THR A 37 -6.50 10.54 -4.40
CA THR A 37 -5.60 11.34 -3.55
C THR A 37 -4.20 10.77 -3.59
N TYR A 38 -3.20 11.59 -3.25
CA TYR A 38 -1.83 11.12 -3.05
C TYR A 38 -1.26 11.72 -1.77
N CYS A 39 -0.30 11.02 -1.18
CA CYS A 39 0.45 11.49 -0.04
C CYS A 39 1.93 11.17 -0.24
N VAL A 40 2.79 12.18 -0.23
CA VAL A 40 4.24 11.98 -0.19
C VAL A 40 4.58 11.64 1.26
N THR A 41 5.10 10.43 1.48
CA THR A 41 5.33 9.86 2.81
C THR A 41 6.80 9.89 3.21
N TYR A 42 7.70 10.05 2.23
CA TYR A 42 9.14 10.11 2.47
C TYR A 42 9.86 10.84 1.34
N ASN A 43 10.80 11.72 1.69
CA ASN A 43 11.64 12.42 0.72
C ASN A 43 13.02 12.75 1.35
N ALA A 44 13.83 11.73 1.55
CA ALA A 44 15.17 11.86 2.11
C ALA A 44 16.07 10.68 1.68
N GLY A 45 17.38 10.73 2.00
CA GLY A 45 18.31 9.63 1.78
C GLY A 45 18.38 9.12 0.35
N GLY A 46 18.10 9.97 -0.64
CA GLY A 46 18.09 9.57 -2.05
C GLY A 46 16.86 8.77 -2.47
N PHE A 47 15.83 8.70 -1.64
CA PHE A 47 14.55 8.07 -1.97
C PHE A 47 13.40 9.07 -1.90
N TRP A 48 12.45 8.87 -2.79
CA TRP A 48 11.17 9.57 -2.78
C TRP A 48 10.04 8.54 -2.80
N SER A 49 9.16 8.62 -1.83
CA SER A 49 8.10 7.65 -1.66
C SER A 49 6.76 8.31 -1.41
N LEU A 50 5.73 7.71 -2.00
CA LEU A 50 4.35 8.18 -1.88
C LEU A 50 3.38 7.00 -1.97
N TYR A 51 2.16 7.22 -1.57
CA TYR A 51 1.06 6.38 -2.00
C TYR A 51 0.00 7.21 -2.73
N THR A 52 -0.68 6.56 -3.66
CA THR A 52 -1.94 7.04 -4.23
C THR A 52 -3.09 6.19 -3.67
N GLN A 53 -4.23 6.82 -3.45
CA GLN A 53 -5.42 6.12 -2.96
C GLN A 53 -6.63 6.58 -3.74
N SER A 54 -7.34 5.63 -4.34
CA SER A 54 -8.66 5.87 -4.90
C SER A 54 -9.75 5.48 -3.91
N SER A 55 -10.87 6.17 -4.01
CA SER A 55 -12.07 5.93 -3.22
C SER A 55 -13.27 5.97 -4.13
N GLU A 56 -13.95 4.84 -4.29
CA GLU A 56 -15.09 4.65 -5.17
C GLU A 56 -16.33 4.29 -4.38
N PRO A 57 -17.51 4.89 -4.65
CA PRO A 57 -18.75 4.46 -4.04
C PRO A 57 -19.16 3.07 -4.55
N THR A 58 -19.58 2.20 -3.65
CA THR A 58 -20.19 0.90 -4.01
C THR A 58 -21.71 1.03 -4.06
N GLU A 59 -22.39 0.06 -4.69
CA GLU A 59 -23.87 -0.01 -4.72
C GLU A 59 -24.50 -0.05 -3.33
N SER A 60 -23.80 -0.62 -2.36
CA SER A 60 -24.23 -0.67 -0.96
C SER A 60 -24.05 0.64 -0.19
N GLY A 61 -23.65 1.74 -0.86
CA GLY A 61 -23.34 3.03 -0.23
C GLY A 61 -22.03 3.06 0.56
N ARG A 62 -21.28 1.96 0.56
CA ARG A 62 -19.93 1.91 1.15
C ARG A 62 -18.90 2.46 0.16
N ARG A 63 -17.72 2.81 0.65
CA ARG A 63 -16.60 3.23 -0.21
C ARG A 63 -15.60 2.09 -0.34
N LEU A 64 -15.21 1.80 -1.58
CA LEU A 64 -14.09 0.90 -1.87
C LEU A 64 -12.81 1.72 -1.95
N LEU A 65 -11.86 1.39 -1.09
CA LEU A 65 -10.53 2.02 -1.08
C LEU A 65 -9.54 1.11 -1.79
N ARG A 66 -8.78 1.69 -2.71
CA ARG A 66 -7.64 1.03 -3.34
C ARG A 66 -6.41 1.91 -3.10
N ARG A 67 -5.30 1.31 -2.68
CA ARG A 67 -4.04 2.01 -2.46
C ARG A 67 -2.95 1.39 -3.30
N ARG A 68 -2.05 2.24 -3.76
CA ARG A 68 -0.82 1.88 -4.42
C ARG A 68 0.33 2.66 -3.80
N GLY A 69 1.43 1.95 -3.47
CA GLY A 69 2.67 2.56 -3.03
C GLY A 69 3.65 2.67 -4.19
N ASP A 70 4.38 3.76 -4.25
CA ASP A 70 5.43 4.00 -5.22
C ASP A 70 6.64 4.59 -4.48
N THR A 71 7.78 3.91 -4.61
CA THR A 71 9.06 4.35 -4.04
C THR A 71 10.10 4.45 -5.15
N TRP A 72 10.82 5.57 -5.21
CA TRP A 72 11.79 5.87 -6.25
C TRP A 72 13.16 6.10 -5.66
N GLU A 73 14.16 5.48 -6.24
CA GLU A 73 15.55 5.81 -5.96
C GLU A 73 15.96 6.99 -6.86
N LEU A 74 16.20 8.15 -6.27
CA LEU A 74 16.44 9.40 -7.01
C LEU A 74 17.75 9.37 -7.79
N ARG A 75 18.75 8.62 -7.30
CA ARG A 75 20.05 8.48 -7.97
C ARG A 75 19.94 7.74 -9.29
N SER A 76 19.19 6.67 -9.33
CA SER A 76 19.01 5.85 -10.55
C SER A 76 17.85 6.34 -11.41
N GLY A 77 16.87 7.04 -10.81
CA GLY A 77 15.63 7.46 -11.46
C GLY A 77 14.65 6.32 -11.72
N TYR A 78 14.84 5.16 -11.06
CA TYR A 78 13.98 3.98 -11.21
C TYR A 78 13.18 3.69 -9.94
N PRO A 79 12.02 3.02 -10.08
CA PRO A 79 11.28 2.50 -8.93
C PRO A 79 12.13 1.53 -8.13
N ALA A 80 12.16 1.73 -6.82
CA ALA A 80 12.81 0.82 -5.90
C ALA A 80 11.92 -0.40 -5.63
N ALA A 81 12.51 -1.59 -5.66
CA ALA A 81 11.80 -2.80 -5.28
C ALA A 81 11.89 -3.05 -3.77
N LEU A 82 10.80 -3.54 -3.16
CA LEU A 82 10.74 -3.89 -1.75
C LEU A 82 11.95 -4.70 -1.28
N ARG A 83 12.38 -5.64 -2.10
CA ARG A 83 13.49 -6.55 -1.80
C ARG A 83 14.82 -5.84 -1.54
N GLN A 84 15.05 -4.67 -2.10
CA GLN A 84 16.30 -3.92 -1.97
C GLN A 84 16.56 -3.42 -0.54
N PHE A 85 15.51 -3.30 0.27
CA PHE A 85 15.60 -2.85 1.65
C PHE A 85 15.96 -3.96 2.65
N PHE A 86 16.07 -5.20 2.19
CA PHE A 86 16.38 -6.36 3.05
C PHE A 86 17.72 -6.99 2.66
N PRO A 87 18.43 -7.63 3.62
CA PRO A 87 19.67 -8.33 3.32
C PRO A 87 19.53 -9.33 2.19
N PRO A 88 20.54 -9.52 1.35
CA PRO A 88 20.56 -10.58 0.34
C PRO A 88 20.25 -11.94 1.00
N ARG A 89 19.39 -12.73 0.38
CA ARG A 89 18.96 -14.06 0.86
C ARG A 89 18.21 -14.07 2.19
N SER A 90 17.87 -12.90 2.77
CA SER A 90 17.08 -12.86 4.00
C SER A 90 15.65 -13.38 3.78
N PRO A 91 15.01 -13.94 4.81
CA PRO A 91 13.62 -14.36 4.78
C PRO A 91 12.67 -13.15 4.95
N TRP A 92 12.80 -12.10 4.12
CA TRP A 92 12.07 -10.86 4.23
C TRP A 92 10.53 -11.04 4.27
N ARG A 93 10.01 -12.04 3.52
CA ARG A 93 8.58 -12.36 3.56
C ARG A 93 8.14 -12.80 4.95
N ARG A 94 8.96 -13.60 5.62
CA ARG A 94 8.69 -14.04 6.99
C ARG A 94 8.74 -12.86 7.96
N LEU A 95 9.72 -11.97 7.83
CA LEU A 95 9.81 -10.77 8.66
C LEU A 95 8.55 -9.91 8.52
N LEU A 96 8.05 -9.65 7.30
CA LEU A 96 6.81 -8.90 7.09
C LEU A 96 5.60 -9.61 7.70
N LEU A 97 5.48 -10.92 7.51
CA LEU A 97 4.36 -11.69 8.07
C LEU A 97 4.38 -11.70 9.60
N ASP A 98 5.55 -11.87 10.21
CA ASP A 98 5.72 -11.86 11.66
C ASP A 98 5.43 -10.47 12.24
N THR A 99 5.90 -9.39 11.58
CA THR A 99 5.59 -8.00 11.96
C THR A 99 4.08 -7.74 11.92
N ALA A 100 3.42 -8.09 10.82
CA ALA A 100 1.97 -7.92 10.71
C ALA A 100 1.22 -8.75 11.76
N ALA A 101 1.62 -10.01 11.98
CA ALA A 101 0.96 -10.88 12.95
C ALA A 101 1.09 -10.37 14.39
N GLN A 102 2.27 -9.86 14.77
CA GLN A 102 2.49 -9.26 16.10
C GLN A 102 1.61 -8.03 16.30
N GLU A 103 1.57 -7.15 15.31
CA GLU A 103 0.80 -5.92 15.38
C GLU A 103 -0.72 -6.21 15.41
N ILE A 104 -1.20 -7.16 14.62
CA ILE A 104 -2.60 -7.61 14.65
C ILE A 104 -2.97 -8.11 16.04
N CYS A 105 -2.17 -9.01 16.63
CA CYS A 105 -2.43 -9.52 17.98
C CYS A 105 -2.46 -8.38 19.02
N ARG A 106 -1.57 -7.38 18.88
CA ARG A 106 -1.53 -6.22 19.77
C ARG A 106 -2.82 -5.38 19.63
N GLN A 107 -3.26 -5.10 18.40
CA GLN A 107 -4.45 -4.32 18.11
C GLN A 107 -5.74 -5.03 18.56
N GLU A 108 -5.85 -6.34 18.33
CA GLU A 108 -6.97 -7.14 18.81
C GLU A 108 -7.05 -7.16 20.34
N ALA A 109 -5.89 -7.36 21.02
CA ALA A 109 -5.83 -7.34 22.48
C ALA A 109 -6.22 -5.95 23.07
N ALA A 110 -5.87 -4.88 22.40
CA ALA A 110 -6.26 -3.51 22.77
C ALA A 110 -7.69 -3.13 22.37
N GLY A 111 -8.39 -3.98 21.62
CA GLY A 111 -9.73 -3.67 21.10
C GLY A 111 -9.76 -2.56 20.05
N CYS A 112 -8.59 -2.21 19.47
CA CYS A 112 -8.44 -1.08 18.54
C CYS A 112 -8.84 -1.42 17.11
N ALA A 113 -8.79 -2.70 16.72
CA ALA A 113 -9.12 -3.16 15.37
C ALA A 113 -9.68 -4.58 15.39
N ARG A 114 -10.42 -4.92 14.32
CA ARG A 114 -10.96 -6.26 14.11
C ARG A 114 -10.39 -6.86 12.84
N TYR A 115 -10.04 -8.14 12.90
CA TYR A 115 -9.52 -8.87 11.75
C TYR A 115 -10.45 -10.02 11.36
N ALA A 116 -10.38 -10.43 10.10
CA ALA A 116 -11.23 -11.49 9.59
C ALA A 116 -10.83 -12.85 10.18
N GLU A 117 -11.77 -13.75 10.38
CA GLU A 117 -11.47 -15.11 10.77
C GLU A 117 -10.45 -15.76 9.81
N GLY A 118 -9.46 -16.44 10.37
CA GLY A 118 -8.37 -17.03 9.59
C GLY A 118 -7.41 -16.02 8.96
N TRP A 119 -7.31 -14.81 9.51
CA TRP A 119 -6.44 -13.75 8.99
C TRP A 119 -4.98 -14.18 8.81
N ARG A 120 -4.44 -15.10 9.62
CA ARG A 120 -3.05 -15.63 9.46
C ARG A 120 -2.83 -16.29 8.10
N ARG A 121 -3.81 -17.04 7.59
CA ARG A 121 -3.75 -17.64 6.26
C ARG A 121 -3.90 -16.59 5.18
N ARG A 122 -4.77 -15.61 5.39
CA ARG A 122 -5.00 -14.49 4.47
C ARG A 122 -3.78 -13.59 4.36
N LEU A 123 -3.05 -13.30 5.45
CA LEU A 123 -1.77 -12.56 5.42
C LEU A 123 -0.79 -13.16 4.39
N ARG A 124 -0.57 -14.47 4.46
CA ARG A 124 0.36 -15.15 3.55
C ARG A 124 -0.09 -15.07 2.09
N ARG A 125 -1.38 -15.23 1.85
CA ARG A 125 -1.96 -15.24 0.50
C ARG A 125 -1.97 -13.85 -0.15
N SER A 126 -2.21 -12.81 0.63
CA SER A 126 -2.42 -11.46 0.13
C SER A 126 -1.17 -10.57 0.21
N LEU A 127 -0.05 -11.08 0.73
CA LEU A 127 1.20 -10.34 0.79
C LEU A 127 1.74 -10.09 -0.62
N SER A 128 1.82 -8.82 -1.01
CA SER A 128 2.35 -8.38 -2.29
C SER A 128 3.61 -7.52 -2.10
N PRO A 129 4.70 -7.79 -2.84
CA PRO A 129 5.90 -6.96 -2.81
C PRO A 129 5.71 -5.57 -3.44
N LEU A 130 4.56 -5.31 -4.05
CA LEU A 130 4.22 -4.03 -4.65
C LEU A 130 3.48 -3.10 -3.67
N ASN A 131 2.98 -3.64 -2.56
CA ASN A 131 2.16 -2.92 -1.60
C ASN A 131 3.01 -2.36 -0.47
N PHE A 132 3.90 -1.42 -0.77
CA PHE A 132 4.74 -0.76 0.22
C PHE A 132 5.04 0.70 -0.16
N TYR A 133 5.47 1.47 0.81
CA TYR A 133 6.06 2.79 0.69
C TYR A 133 6.94 3.09 1.91
N LEU A 134 7.82 4.08 1.82
CA LEU A 134 8.65 4.51 2.94
C LEU A 134 7.93 5.61 3.73
N THR A 135 8.18 5.64 5.03
CA THR A 135 7.77 6.71 5.95
C THR A 135 8.98 7.18 6.75
N GLU A 136 8.86 8.18 7.58
CA GLU A 136 9.92 8.61 8.50
C GLU A 136 10.26 7.53 9.54
N GLU A 137 9.30 6.69 9.90
CA GLU A 137 9.43 5.66 10.93
C GLU A 137 10.00 4.34 10.40
N GLY A 138 9.85 4.07 9.11
CA GLY A 138 10.24 2.79 8.53
C GLY A 138 9.61 2.49 7.17
N LEU A 139 9.70 1.23 6.78
CA LEU A 139 9.06 0.69 5.59
C LEU A 139 7.64 0.27 5.94
N ALA A 140 6.66 1.02 5.45
CA ALA A 140 5.25 0.67 5.56
C ALA A 140 4.85 -0.28 4.44
N PHE A 141 4.12 -1.33 4.78
CA PHE A 141 3.50 -2.24 3.81
C PHE A 141 2.02 -2.45 4.18
N PHE A 142 1.20 -2.70 3.18
CA PHE A 142 -0.23 -2.70 3.38
C PHE A 142 -0.92 -3.87 2.67
N TYR A 143 -2.10 -4.19 3.14
CA TYR A 143 -2.98 -5.17 2.55
C TYR A 143 -4.18 -4.49 1.90
N PRO A 144 -4.65 -4.98 0.74
CA PRO A 144 -5.86 -4.44 0.14
C PRO A 144 -7.04 -4.48 1.12
N MET A 145 -7.96 -3.54 0.96
CA MET A 145 -9.22 -3.55 1.69
C MET A 145 -9.93 -4.91 1.53
N TYR A 146 -10.55 -5.43 2.57
CA TYR A 146 -11.15 -6.76 2.66
C TYR A 146 -10.18 -7.96 2.64
N ALA A 147 -8.90 -7.78 2.41
CA ALA A 147 -7.97 -8.90 2.32
C ALA A 147 -7.84 -9.66 3.66
N ILE A 148 -7.66 -8.91 4.74
CA ILE A 148 -7.39 -9.47 6.08
C ILE A 148 -8.31 -8.93 7.18
N ALA A 149 -9.05 -7.87 6.89
CA ALA A 149 -9.92 -7.18 7.84
C ALA A 149 -11.26 -6.80 7.19
N PRO A 150 -12.33 -6.56 7.96
CA PRO A 150 -13.58 -6.04 7.41
C PRO A 150 -13.42 -4.61 6.89
N ALA A 151 -14.41 -4.17 6.09
CA ALA A 151 -14.38 -2.87 5.41
C ALA A 151 -14.20 -1.67 6.34
N VAL A 152 -14.71 -1.76 7.56
CA VAL A 152 -14.65 -0.69 8.56
C VAL A 152 -13.22 -0.35 8.95
N GLU A 153 -12.30 -1.31 8.87
CA GLU A 153 -10.88 -1.13 9.16
C GLU A 153 -10.10 -0.52 7.97
N GLY A 154 -10.73 -0.38 6.81
CA GLY A 154 -10.12 0.20 5.62
C GLY A 154 -8.98 -0.63 5.04
N ILE A 155 -7.83 0.01 4.85
CA ILE A 155 -6.60 -0.60 4.32
C ILE A 155 -5.62 -0.81 5.48
N PRO A 156 -5.41 -2.05 5.96
CA PRO A 156 -4.46 -2.31 7.03
C PRO A 156 -3.02 -2.02 6.61
N VAL A 157 -2.29 -1.27 7.45
CA VAL A 157 -0.90 -0.86 7.22
C VAL A 157 -0.05 -1.30 8.40
N PHE A 158 1.14 -1.82 8.11
CA PHE A 158 2.12 -2.26 9.09
C PHE A 158 3.47 -1.67 8.76
N THR A 159 4.30 -1.36 9.76
CA THR A 159 5.60 -0.73 9.56
C THR A 159 6.72 -1.63 10.07
N VAL A 160 7.75 -1.81 9.26
CA VAL A 160 9.02 -2.39 9.67
C VAL A 160 9.97 -1.23 9.97
N PRO A 161 10.44 -1.05 11.22
CA PRO A 161 11.37 0.01 11.56
C PRO A 161 12.69 -0.11 10.81
N TYR A 162 13.37 1.01 10.60
CA TYR A 162 14.62 1.07 9.80
C TYR A 162 15.78 0.26 10.39
N ASP A 163 15.83 0.08 11.70
CA ASP A 163 16.83 -0.75 12.39
C ASP A 163 16.78 -2.23 11.99
N ARG A 164 15.66 -2.69 11.44
CA ARG A 164 15.47 -4.04 10.92
C ARG A 164 15.72 -4.17 9.41
N LEU A 165 16.05 -3.07 8.74
CA LEU A 165 16.31 -3.03 7.31
C LEU A 165 17.81 -3.01 7.02
N TYR A 166 18.23 -3.67 5.94
CA TYR A 166 19.64 -3.70 5.52
C TYR A 166 20.11 -2.37 4.93
N ARG A 167 19.21 -1.68 4.24
CA ARG A 167 19.49 -0.43 3.55
C ARG A 167 18.44 0.61 3.97
N PRO A 168 18.56 1.14 5.18
CA PRO A 168 17.68 2.22 5.57
C PRO A 168 17.96 3.42 4.67
N PRO A 169 16.94 4.12 4.20
CA PRO A 169 17.12 5.33 3.43
C PRO A 169 17.51 6.53 4.31
N CYS A 170 18.10 6.27 5.47
CA CYS A 170 18.56 7.33 6.35
C CYS A 170 19.69 8.11 5.68
N GLY A 171 19.51 9.41 5.50
CA GLY A 171 20.53 10.30 5.03
C GLY A 171 21.75 10.23 5.95
N SER A 172 22.88 9.84 5.39
CA SER A 172 24.14 10.35 5.87
C SER A 172 24.20 11.80 5.40
N GLU A 173 24.47 12.68 6.30
CA GLU A 173 24.72 14.12 6.26
C GLU A 173 25.25 14.65 4.94
#